data_be1d55af4ce34c7fd2159c2c7d3422ab
#
_entry.id   be1d55af4ce34c7fd2159c2c7d3422ab
#
_cell.length_a   1.000
_cell.length_b   1.000
_cell.length_c   1.000
_cell.angle_alpha   90.00
_cell.angle_beta   90.00
_cell.angle_gamma   90.00
#
_symmetry.space_group_name_H-M   'P 1'
#
loop_
_entity.id
_entity.type
_entity.pdbx_description
1 polymer ?
#
loop_
_entity_poly.entity_id
_entity_poly.type
_entity_poly.pdbx_seq_one_letter_code
_entity_poly.pdbx_strand_id
1 'polypeptide(L)'
;MPRSVHHVNLSVPEDGAQTEADWLVAMLGYREVTGGPEITAIVEEMGRRLWWFEADDGSQVHLSPNPDHAIVPRVHTAIRLDAELDATLARLDDAGFEHRTTAFDGERHSFVTDPSGNVWELVGP
;
A
#
# COMPACT_ATOMS: atom_id res chain seq x y z
N MET A 1 25.91 8.24 3.58
CA MET A 1 24.98 7.30 4.25
C MET A 1 23.84 6.96 3.30
N PRO A 2 23.59 5.68 3.06
CA PRO A 2 22.42 5.29 2.31
C PRO A 2 21.14 5.68 3.04
N ARG A 3 20.12 6.03 2.28
CA ARG A 3 18.80 6.37 2.80
C ARG A 3 17.78 5.42 2.19
N SER A 4 16.82 5.00 3.00
CA SER A 4 15.72 4.15 2.55
C SER A 4 14.42 4.65 3.16
N VAL A 5 13.33 4.38 2.47
CA VAL A 5 12.01 4.69 3.02
C VAL A 5 11.70 3.66 4.10
N HIS A 6 11.44 4.12 5.32
CA HIS A 6 11.04 3.25 6.42
C HIS A 6 9.59 2.82 6.25
N HIS A 7 8.69 3.78 6.07
CA HIS A 7 7.29 3.50 5.83
C HIS A 7 6.61 4.65 5.11
N VAL A 8 5.47 4.36 4.51
CA VAL A 8 4.49 5.34 4.07
C VAL A 8 3.23 5.19 4.93
N ASN A 9 2.60 6.30 5.25
CA ASN A 9 1.33 6.29 5.97
C ASN A 9 0.23 6.74 5.04
N LEU A 10 -0.75 5.87 4.81
CA LEU A 10 -1.86 6.13 3.91
C LEU A 10 -3.12 6.45 4.69
N SER A 11 -3.81 7.50 4.26
CA SER A 11 -5.16 7.78 4.73
C SER A 11 -6.13 6.79 4.10
N VAL A 12 -7.08 6.30 4.90
CA VAL A 12 -8.20 5.48 4.43
C VAL A 12 -9.50 6.03 5.04
N PRO A 13 -10.68 5.74 4.46
CA PRO A 13 -11.94 6.10 5.11
C PRO A 13 -12.00 5.55 6.53
N GLU A 14 -12.75 6.19 7.40
CA GLU A 14 -12.83 5.82 8.82
C GLU A 14 -13.17 4.34 9.02
N ASP A 15 -14.01 3.79 8.15
CA ASP A 15 -14.45 2.38 8.17
C ASP A 15 -13.79 1.54 7.07
N GLY A 16 -12.77 2.07 6.39
CA GLY A 16 -12.19 1.45 5.20
C GLY A 16 -10.90 0.66 5.44
N ALA A 17 -10.38 0.63 6.66
CA ALA A 17 -9.05 0.04 6.90
C ALA A 17 -9.01 -1.47 6.63
N GLN A 18 -10.04 -2.23 6.97
CA GLN A 18 -10.04 -3.68 6.72
C GLN A 18 -10.06 -3.99 5.22
N THR A 19 -10.85 -3.27 4.44
CA THR A 19 -10.89 -3.43 2.98
C THR A 19 -9.54 -3.11 2.35
N GLU A 20 -8.91 -2.03 2.79
CA GLU A 20 -7.56 -1.66 2.34
C GLU A 20 -6.53 -2.71 2.73
N ALA A 21 -6.58 -3.20 3.97
CA ALA A 21 -5.69 -4.24 4.47
C ALA A 21 -5.79 -5.51 3.63
N ASP A 22 -6.99 -5.96 3.35
CA ASP A 22 -7.23 -7.16 2.54
C ASP A 22 -6.65 -6.99 1.12
N TRP A 23 -6.79 -5.80 0.55
CA TRP A 23 -6.25 -5.49 -0.77
C TRP A 23 -4.72 -5.50 -0.79
N LEU A 24 -4.09 -4.87 0.21
CA LEU A 24 -2.62 -4.84 0.32
C LEU A 24 -2.03 -6.25 0.41
N VAL A 25 -2.66 -7.13 1.17
CA VAL A 25 -2.20 -8.52 1.34
C VAL A 25 -2.49 -9.33 0.08
N ALA A 26 -3.71 -9.29 -0.44
CA ALA A 26 -4.12 -10.13 -1.57
C ALA A 26 -3.53 -9.68 -2.90
N MET A 27 -3.45 -8.38 -3.16
CA MET A 27 -2.99 -7.84 -4.45
C MET A 27 -1.50 -7.56 -4.47
N LEU A 28 -0.97 -6.88 -3.46
CA LEU A 28 0.43 -6.44 -3.46
C LEU A 28 1.38 -7.33 -2.65
N GLY A 29 0.86 -8.33 -1.93
CA GLY A 29 1.70 -9.29 -1.24
C GLY A 29 2.33 -8.80 0.06
N TYR A 30 1.84 -7.70 0.63
CA TYR A 30 2.29 -7.27 1.94
C TYR A 30 1.85 -8.25 3.03
N ARG A 31 2.62 -8.31 4.13
CA ARG A 31 2.26 -9.07 5.32
C ARG A 31 1.82 -8.11 6.42
N GLU A 32 0.74 -8.41 7.09
CA GLU A 32 0.36 -7.67 8.28
C GLU A 32 1.34 -8.00 9.42
N VAL A 33 1.81 -6.95 10.12
CA VAL A 33 2.76 -7.08 11.23
C VAL A 33 2.23 -6.33 12.45
N THR A 34 2.72 -6.73 13.63
CA THR A 34 2.43 -6.03 14.87
C THR A 34 3.55 -5.05 15.18
N GLY A 35 3.20 -3.89 15.71
CA GLY A 35 4.19 -2.96 16.25
C GLY A 35 4.82 -3.48 17.53
N GLY A 36 5.87 -2.83 17.98
CA GLY A 36 6.48 -3.13 19.26
C GLY A 36 5.51 -2.91 20.44
N PRO A 37 5.84 -3.44 21.64
CA PRO A 37 4.92 -3.36 22.79
C PRO A 37 4.55 -1.94 23.19
N GLU A 38 5.49 -1.02 23.12
CA GLU A 38 5.25 0.38 23.52
C GLU A 38 4.25 1.09 22.63
N ILE A 39 4.44 1.01 21.30
CA ILE A 39 3.52 1.69 20.37
C ILE A 39 2.15 1.00 20.36
N THR A 40 2.12 -0.30 20.50
CA THR A 40 0.85 -1.05 20.60
C THR A 40 0.05 -0.58 21.80
N ALA A 41 0.69 -0.45 22.96
CA ALA A 41 0.05 0.03 24.18
C ALA A 41 -0.50 1.46 24.03
N ILE A 42 0.28 2.36 23.42
CA ILE A 42 -0.12 3.75 23.18
C ILE A 42 -1.38 3.81 22.29
N VAL A 43 -1.38 3.05 21.21
CA VAL A 43 -2.49 3.05 20.25
C VAL A 43 -3.75 2.44 20.86
N GLU A 44 -3.62 1.38 21.65
CA GLU A 44 -4.74 0.77 22.37
C GLU A 44 -5.34 1.71 23.41
N GLU A 45 -4.50 2.44 24.15
CA GLU A 45 -4.95 3.48 25.08
C GLU A 45 -5.77 4.57 24.39
N MET A 46 -5.45 4.87 23.13
CA MET A 46 -6.20 5.84 22.33
C MET A 46 -7.51 5.24 21.77
N GLY A 47 -7.83 3.99 22.06
CA GLY A 47 -8.97 3.29 21.50
C GLY A 47 -8.84 2.97 20.02
N ARG A 48 -7.62 2.84 19.54
CA ARG A 48 -7.30 2.59 18.13
C ARG A 48 -6.64 1.24 17.94
N ARG A 49 -6.51 0.82 16.68
CA ARG A 49 -5.81 -0.37 16.26
C ARG A 49 -4.66 0.04 15.34
N LEU A 50 -3.53 -0.69 15.41
CA LEU A 50 -2.46 -0.57 14.43
C LEU A 50 -2.85 -1.30 13.15
N TRP A 51 -2.58 -0.64 12.02
CA TRP A 51 -2.73 -1.21 10.68
C TRP A 51 -1.37 -1.08 9.99
N TRP A 52 -0.48 -2.04 10.24
CA TRP A 52 0.88 -2.02 9.73
C TRP A 52 1.16 -3.25 8.88
N PHE A 53 1.81 -3.03 7.75
CA PHE A 53 2.13 -4.05 6.75
C PHE A 53 3.59 -3.92 6.37
N GLU A 54 4.24 -5.04 6.06
CA GLU A 54 5.66 -5.08 5.75
C GLU A 54 5.90 -5.83 4.45
N ALA A 55 6.81 -5.30 3.62
CA ALA A 55 7.31 -5.96 2.43
C ALA A 55 8.59 -6.76 2.74
N ASP A 56 9.04 -7.55 1.77
CA ASP A 56 10.20 -8.42 1.96
C ASP A 56 11.51 -7.64 2.21
N ASP A 57 11.61 -6.40 1.73
CA ASP A 57 12.76 -5.54 1.96
C ASP A 57 12.73 -4.82 3.32
N GLY A 58 11.69 -5.05 4.11
CA GLY A 58 11.50 -4.41 5.41
C GLY A 58 10.79 -3.06 5.38
N SER A 59 10.51 -2.52 4.21
CA SER A 59 9.72 -1.28 4.11
C SER A 59 8.28 -1.55 4.53
N GLN A 60 7.63 -0.54 5.11
CA GLN A 60 6.31 -0.70 5.69
C GLN A 60 5.27 0.24 5.10
N VAL A 61 4.03 -0.18 5.18
CA VAL A 61 2.85 0.63 4.90
C VAL A 61 2.01 0.65 6.18
N HIS A 62 1.66 1.86 6.62
CA HIS A 62 0.75 2.08 7.75
C HIS A 62 -0.55 2.68 7.23
N LEU A 63 -1.68 2.32 7.83
CA LEU A 63 -2.97 2.89 7.48
C LEU A 63 -3.49 3.75 8.63
N SER A 64 -4.03 4.91 8.27
CA SER A 64 -4.66 5.82 9.22
C SER A 64 -6.13 6.03 8.82
N PRO A 65 -7.07 5.36 9.52
CA PRO A 65 -8.49 5.66 9.34
C PRO A 65 -8.78 7.12 9.69
N ASN A 66 -9.49 7.80 8.82
CA ASN A 66 -9.72 9.23 8.94
C ASN A 66 -11.13 9.58 8.46
N PRO A 67 -11.97 10.21 9.33
CA PRO A 67 -13.30 10.65 8.92
C PRO A 67 -13.27 11.72 7.82
N ASP A 68 -12.13 12.44 7.70
CA ASP A 68 -11.94 13.47 6.69
C ASP A 68 -11.10 12.96 5.50
N HIS A 69 -11.07 11.64 5.30
CA HIS A 69 -10.32 11.05 4.20
C HIS A 69 -10.68 11.67 2.86
N ALA A 70 -9.67 12.12 2.13
CA ALA A 70 -9.80 12.70 0.80
C ALA A 70 -8.59 12.33 -0.05
N ILE A 71 -8.81 12.23 -1.36
CA ILE A 71 -7.75 11.93 -2.30
C ILE A 71 -7.03 13.23 -2.68
N VAL A 72 -5.70 13.21 -2.57
CA VAL A 72 -4.85 14.31 -3.04
C VAL A 72 -4.44 14.00 -4.47
N PRO A 73 -4.80 14.86 -5.45
CA PRO A 73 -4.42 14.63 -6.84
C PRO A 73 -2.92 14.47 -7.02
N ARG A 74 -2.53 13.50 -7.86
CA ARG A 74 -1.14 13.19 -8.25
C ARG A 74 -0.27 12.57 -7.16
N VAL A 75 -0.72 12.49 -5.93
CA VAL A 75 0.05 11.78 -4.89
C VAL A 75 -0.10 10.28 -5.12
N HIS A 76 1.02 9.58 -5.16
CA HIS A 76 1.03 8.12 -5.33
C HIS A 76 2.25 7.51 -4.67
N THR A 77 2.16 6.24 -4.37
CA THR A 77 3.26 5.44 -3.84
C THR A 77 3.78 4.54 -4.94
N ALA A 78 5.07 4.63 -5.24
CA ALA A 78 5.72 3.76 -6.22
C ALA A 78 6.43 2.61 -5.50
N ILE A 79 6.17 1.39 -5.94
CA ILE A 79 6.84 0.20 -5.43
C ILE A 79 7.43 -0.60 -6.58
N ARG A 80 8.56 -1.24 -6.31
CA ARG A 80 9.23 -2.08 -7.29
C ARG A 80 8.80 -3.53 -7.07
N LEU A 81 8.21 -4.12 -8.10
CA LEU A 81 7.78 -5.52 -8.08
C LEU A 81 8.73 -6.41 -8.90
N ASP A 82 9.49 -5.82 -9.82
CA ASP A 82 10.41 -6.53 -10.71
C ASP A 82 9.74 -7.72 -11.41
N ALA A 83 10.23 -8.93 -11.23
CA ALA A 83 9.71 -10.13 -11.90
C ALA A 83 8.26 -10.47 -11.49
N GLU A 84 7.75 -9.90 -10.40
CA GLU A 84 6.38 -10.17 -9.94
C GLU A 84 5.32 -9.25 -10.54
N LEU A 85 5.72 -8.30 -11.40
CA LEU A 85 4.78 -7.33 -11.96
C LEU A 85 3.66 -8.01 -12.74
N ASP A 86 3.98 -8.93 -13.65
CA ASP A 86 2.96 -9.58 -14.49
C ASP A 86 1.96 -10.38 -13.66
N ALA A 87 2.42 -11.13 -12.66
CA ALA A 87 1.54 -11.88 -11.77
C ALA A 87 0.64 -10.96 -10.95
N THR A 88 1.17 -9.81 -10.51
CA THR A 88 0.39 -8.82 -9.77
C THR A 88 -0.69 -8.19 -10.65
N LEU A 89 -0.34 -7.80 -11.89
CA LEU A 89 -1.31 -7.25 -12.83
C LEU A 89 -2.43 -8.25 -13.14
N ALA A 90 -2.09 -9.54 -13.27
CA ALA A 90 -3.08 -10.60 -13.48
C ALA A 90 -4.04 -10.72 -12.29
N ARG A 91 -3.54 -10.64 -11.05
CA ARG A 91 -4.40 -10.66 -9.85
C ARG A 91 -5.34 -9.46 -9.81
N LEU A 92 -4.82 -8.28 -10.16
CA LEU A 92 -5.63 -7.06 -10.22
C LEU A 92 -6.74 -7.18 -11.27
N ASP A 93 -6.41 -7.70 -12.46
CA ASP A 93 -7.40 -7.95 -13.52
C ASP A 93 -8.51 -8.91 -13.04
N ASP A 94 -8.12 -10.02 -12.42
CA ASP A 94 -9.07 -11.01 -11.91
C ASP A 94 -10.00 -10.43 -10.83
N ALA A 95 -9.49 -9.49 -10.05
CA ALA A 95 -10.26 -8.83 -9.00
C ALA A 95 -11.04 -7.58 -9.50
N GLY A 96 -10.90 -7.22 -10.78
CA GLY A 96 -11.63 -6.11 -11.38
C GLY A 96 -11.02 -4.73 -11.14
N PHE A 97 -9.74 -4.66 -10.78
CA PHE A 97 -9.03 -3.38 -10.63
C PHE A 97 -8.36 -3.00 -11.94
N GLU A 98 -8.82 -1.91 -12.53
CA GLU A 98 -8.24 -1.38 -13.76
C GLU A 98 -6.85 -0.82 -13.48
N HIS A 99 -5.94 -0.99 -14.44
CA HIS A 99 -4.61 -0.39 -14.36
C HIS A 99 -4.22 0.17 -15.73
N ARG A 100 -3.28 1.12 -15.70
CA ARG A 100 -2.75 1.74 -16.91
C ARG A 100 -1.24 1.65 -16.89
N THR A 101 -0.66 1.10 -17.94
CA THR A 101 0.78 0.89 -18.04
C THR A 101 1.40 1.85 -19.05
N THR A 102 2.52 2.47 -18.67
CA THR A 102 3.39 3.26 -19.54
C THR A 102 4.80 2.68 -19.44
N ALA A 103 5.48 2.55 -20.56
CA ALA A 103 6.86 2.08 -20.58
C ALA A 103 7.82 3.23 -20.87
N PHE A 104 8.84 3.39 -20.04
CA PHE A 104 9.92 4.34 -20.27
C PHE A 104 11.17 3.89 -19.50
N ASP A 105 12.34 4.30 -19.99
CA ASP A 105 13.65 3.95 -19.40
C ASP A 105 13.86 2.45 -19.20
N GLY A 106 13.28 1.63 -20.11
CA GLY A 106 13.42 0.17 -20.07
C GLY A 106 12.58 -0.53 -19.02
N GLU A 107 11.67 0.19 -18.37
CA GLU A 107 10.77 -0.36 -17.34
C GLU A 107 9.32 -0.03 -17.65
N ARG A 108 8.41 -0.86 -17.11
CA ARG A 108 6.97 -0.60 -17.14
C ARG A 108 6.55 0.02 -15.81
N HIS A 109 5.68 1.00 -15.89
CA HIS A 109 5.09 1.69 -14.75
C HIS A 109 3.57 1.55 -14.88
N SER A 110 2.98 0.78 -13.97
CA SER A 110 1.56 0.48 -13.99
C SER A 110 0.86 1.16 -12.83
N PHE A 111 -0.12 2.00 -13.13
CA PHE A 111 -0.87 2.76 -12.13
C PHE A 111 -2.19 2.07 -11.84
N VAL A 112 -2.48 1.87 -10.57
CA VAL A 112 -3.73 1.29 -10.08
C VAL A 112 -4.23 2.09 -8.90
N THR A 113 -5.55 2.21 -8.78
CA THR A 113 -6.20 2.88 -7.64
C THR A 113 -6.71 1.80 -6.69
N ASP A 114 -6.38 1.93 -5.42
CA ASP A 114 -6.81 0.97 -4.41
C ASP A 114 -8.25 1.26 -3.91
N PRO A 115 -8.81 0.41 -3.02
CA PRO A 115 -10.19 0.59 -2.56
C PRO A 115 -10.46 1.92 -1.83
N SER A 116 -9.44 2.54 -1.28
CA SER A 116 -9.57 3.84 -0.58
C SER A 116 -9.35 5.03 -1.51
N GLY A 117 -9.00 4.78 -2.78
CA GLY A 117 -8.72 5.82 -3.76
C GLY A 117 -7.25 6.24 -3.83
N ASN A 118 -6.38 5.66 -3.02
CA ASN A 118 -4.93 5.93 -3.12
C ASN A 118 -4.37 5.29 -4.38
N VAL A 119 -3.45 5.99 -5.03
CA VAL A 119 -2.86 5.53 -6.28
C VAL A 119 -1.50 4.88 -6.01
N TRP A 120 -1.28 3.74 -6.67
CA TRP A 120 -0.03 3.00 -6.62
C TRP A 120 0.60 2.97 -8.01
N GLU A 121 1.91 3.13 -8.07
CA GLU A 121 2.72 2.94 -9.26
C GLU A 121 3.54 1.67 -9.08
N LEU A 122 3.26 0.67 -9.91
CA LEU A 122 3.89 -0.66 -9.84
C LEU A 122 4.96 -0.73 -10.92
N VAL A 123 6.21 -0.97 -10.52
CA VAL A 123 7.36 -0.89 -11.43
C VAL A 123 7.98 -2.27 -11.65
N GLY A 124 8.25 -2.59 -12.91
CA GLY A 124 8.93 -3.84 -13.30
C GLY A 124 9.45 -3.80 -14.75
N PRO A 125 10.07 -4.88 -15.18
CA PRO A 125 10.65 -4.94 -16.53
C PRO A 125 9.61 -4.98 -17.65
#